data_b4826ea781437408b5609018fbb12aee
#
_entry.id   b4826ea781437408b5609018fbb12aee
#
_cell.length_a   1.000
_cell.length_b   1.000
_cell.length_c   1.000
_cell.angle_alpha   90.00
_cell.angle_beta   90.00
_cell.angle_gamma   90.00
#
_symmetry.space_group_name_H-M   'P 1'
#
loop_
_entity.id
_entity.type
_entity.pdbx_description
1 polymer ?
#
loop_
_entity_poly.entity_id
_entity_poly.type
_entity_poly.pdbx_seq_one_letter_code
_entity_poly.pdbx_strand_id
1 'polypeptide(L)'
;MSEPPQIKVSISLHQDTLYELETAIEHAAKSNYNSITIPLAHRRFEREFVQEPLKTGHNRFTRSDLLLSSTQWLNRVICRLSCGVDCDSEDDNVRKQGESTLRQELSYAEHLVQNGYILLRLKSGNCANLARVTTVGLKGVLLVEVPMVNPKVAQANWRSDADYECGADDTWNWWNNFRSYADFDTHVKVALEFTADIPEKREIYRWLGEPVDAVVLSSNIFLTNANNYAVLSKAHQELLVLFYRTFGCHFIVKANPDDKRLVHYADYIKYILRSNYKKDPMQGYDDLLEIPLQPLYDNLDSFTYEVFEKDPVKYILYQNAIEEALRDRVPSSEIQTRTSIIMVVGGGRGPLVRAALNAASKSKRMVKIYVVEKNPNAIVTLSALINELWKDKNIELISTDMREFEPPEKADILVSELLGSFGDNELSPECLDGAQKHLKPDGVSIPCKSTSYLNPCMAPKIYSQIRSMEKSLHAKDRIVTSRYMEGTYVAYLKNAYHIDNPQAVFEFVHPNLDPIIDNSRYKTLRFKAQLDCVMHGFCGYFDSVLYKDITISIHPFTHTKGLASWFSMFFPLTEPVQVRAGEEIVVNFWRCVASHKVWYEWNITAPRQSHIHNVQGRAQPIWK
;
A
#
# COMPACT_ATOMS: atom_id res chain seq x y z
N MET A 1 29.35 14.09 -6.65
CA MET A 1 27.91 14.38 -6.68
C MET A 1 27.29 13.35 -7.61
N SER A 2 26.50 12.43 -7.08
CA SER A 2 25.76 11.46 -7.90
C SER A 2 24.75 12.25 -8.75
N GLU A 3 24.65 11.92 -10.03
CA GLU A 3 23.62 12.49 -10.90
C GLU A 3 22.24 12.37 -10.25
N PRO A 4 21.40 13.41 -10.33
CA PRO A 4 20.06 13.34 -9.79
C PRO A 4 19.32 12.17 -10.48
N PRO A 5 18.57 11.35 -9.74
CA PRO A 5 17.88 10.21 -10.31
C PRO A 5 16.94 10.67 -11.43
N GLN A 6 17.04 10.01 -12.58
CA GLN A 6 16.17 10.31 -13.72
C GLN A 6 14.75 9.87 -13.40
N ILE A 7 13.88 10.83 -13.08
CA ILE A 7 12.45 10.61 -12.89
C ILE A 7 11.83 10.41 -14.28
N LYS A 8 11.21 9.26 -14.50
CA LYS A 8 10.40 8.99 -15.69
C LYS A 8 9.01 9.62 -15.51
N VAL A 9 8.82 10.82 -16.00
CA VAL A 9 7.50 11.48 -16.00
C VAL A 9 6.88 11.31 -17.38
N SER A 10 5.75 10.61 -17.46
CA SER A 10 4.96 10.45 -18.69
C SER A 10 3.86 11.51 -18.72
N ILE A 11 3.85 12.33 -19.78
CA ILE A 11 2.86 13.39 -19.97
C ILE A 11 2.25 13.27 -21.36
N SER A 12 0.91 13.25 -21.43
CA SER A 12 0.12 13.21 -22.65
C SER A 12 -0.56 14.55 -22.90
N LEU A 13 -0.56 15.00 -24.16
CA LEU A 13 -1.33 16.15 -24.59
C LEU A 13 -2.71 15.70 -25.07
N HIS A 14 -3.77 16.17 -24.43
CA HIS A 14 -5.14 15.90 -24.82
C HIS A 14 -5.58 16.85 -25.92
N GLN A 15 -6.12 16.30 -26.99
CA GLN A 15 -6.66 17.04 -28.12
C GLN A 15 -8.11 16.62 -28.38
N ASP A 16 -9.01 17.60 -28.50
CA ASP A 16 -10.43 17.35 -28.78
C ASP A 16 -10.72 17.07 -30.26
N THR A 17 -9.89 17.63 -31.13
CA THR A 17 -10.01 17.46 -32.57
C THR A 17 -8.67 17.06 -33.17
N LEU A 18 -8.69 16.10 -34.06
CA LEU A 18 -7.50 15.61 -34.74
C LEU A 18 -7.64 15.89 -36.24
N TYR A 19 -6.70 16.64 -36.81
CA TYR A 19 -6.64 16.89 -38.26
C TYR A 19 -5.68 15.91 -38.95
N GLU A 20 -4.48 15.75 -38.40
CA GLU A 20 -3.47 14.80 -38.88
C GLU A 20 -2.72 14.20 -37.68
N LEU A 21 -2.71 12.88 -37.59
CA LEU A 21 -2.15 12.16 -36.45
C LEU A 21 -0.65 12.33 -36.32
N GLU A 22 0.10 12.20 -37.40
CA GLU A 22 1.57 12.29 -37.40
C GLU A 22 2.03 13.68 -36.98
N THR A 23 1.45 14.72 -37.57
CA THR A 23 1.71 16.12 -37.21
C THR A 23 1.38 16.40 -35.75
N ALA A 24 0.29 15.85 -35.22
CA ALA A 24 -0.11 16.01 -33.83
C ALA A 24 0.91 15.37 -32.87
N ILE A 25 1.41 14.17 -33.18
CA ILE A 25 2.45 13.49 -32.41
C ILE A 25 3.76 14.27 -32.45
N GLU A 26 4.18 14.75 -33.62
CA GLU A 26 5.38 15.56 -33.73
C GLU A 26 5.27 16.87 -32.96
N HIS A 27 4.14 17.56 -33.06
CA HIS A 27 3.88 18.78 -32.31
C HIS A 27 3.93 18.55 -30.80
N ALA A 28 3.30 17.49 -30.32
CA ALA A 28 3.35 17.09 -28.91
C ALA A 28 4.79 16.80 -28.48
N ALA A 29 5.55 16.06 -29.27
CA ALA A 29 6.95 15.74 -28.98
C ALA A 29 7.84 17.02 -28.93
N LYS A 30 7.67 17.95 -29.88
CA LYS A 30 8.35 19.25 -29.87
C LYS A 30 7.97 20.09 -28.63
N SER A 31 6.81 19.86 -28.06
CA SER A 31 6.30 20.51 -26.85
C SER A 31 6.58 19.70 -25.55
N ASN A 32 7.53 18.78 -25.59
CA ASN A 32 7.97 17.96 -24.44
C ASN A 32 6.92 17.00 -23.87
N TYR A 33 5.89 16.62 -24.64
CA TYR A 33 4.95 15.56 -24.30
C TYR A 33 5.42 14.21 -24.82
N ASN A 34 5.13 13.15 -24.08
CA ASN A 34 5.51 11.78 -24.43
C ASN A 34 4.48 11.11 -25.36
N SER A 35 3.22 11.50 -25.23
CA SER A 35 2.08 10.92 -25.94
C SER A 35 0.99 11.94 -26.19
N ILE A 36 -0.02 11.54 -26.95
CA ILE A 36 -1.24 12.32 -27.18
C ILE A 36 -2.46 11.53 -26.72
N THR A 37 -3.50 12.24 -26.28
CA THR A 37 -4.82 11.68 -25.98
C THR A 37 -5.82 12.23 -26.98
N ILE A 38 -6.40 11.38 -27.81
CA ILE A 38 -7.20 11.78 -28.96
C ILE A 38 -8.52 10.99 -29.06
N PRO A 39 -9.56 11.56 -29.69
CA PRO A 39 -10.74 10.78 -30.08
C PRO A 39 -10.32 9.61 -30.94
N LEU A 40 -10.85 8.44 -30.64
CA LEU A 40 -10.49 7.19 -31.31
C LEU A 40 -10.99 7.16 -32.77
N ALA A 41 -12.24 7.56 -32.98
CA ALA A 41 -12.84 7.63 -34.28
C ALA A 41 -13.46 9.00 -34.54
N HIS A 42 -13.36 9.46 -35.78
CA HIS A 42 -14.07 10.67 -36.20
C HIS A 42 -15.51 10.30 -36.53
N ARG A 43 -16.49 11.01 -35.98
CA ARG A 43 -17.93 10.79 -36.17
C ARG A 43 -18.35 10.56 -37.62
N ARG A 44 -17.67 11.18 -38.56
CA ARG A 44 -17.91 11.03 -39.99
C ARG A 44 -17.74 9.57 -40.49
N PHE A 45 -16.98 8.75 -39.79
CA PHE A 45 -16.65 7.37 -40.19
C PHE A 45 -17.31 6.30 -39.30
N GLU A 46 -18.13 6.72 -38.34
CA GLU A 46 -18.97 5.83 -37.52
C GLU A 46 -20.15 5.36 -38.39
N ARG A 47 -19.95 4.33 -39.23
CA ARG A 47 -20.89 3.91 -40.28
C ARG A 47 -22.23 3.44 -39.78
N GLU A 48 -22.28 2.86 -38.61
CA GLU A 48 -23.51 2.25 -38.09
C GLU A 48 -24.49 3.28 -37.52
N PHE A 49 -24.04 4.50 -37.30
CA PHE A 49 -24.78 5.52 -36.55
C PHE A 49 -25.02 6.82 -37.32
N VAL A 50 -24.42 6.96 -38.51
CA VAL A 50 -24.63 8.12 -39.37
C VAL A 50 -25.31 7.64 -40.66
N GLN A 51 -26.55 8.04 -40.87
CA GLN A 51 -27.36 7.61 -42.03
C GLN A 51 -26.71 7.96 -43.38
N GLU A 52 -25.94 9.03 -43.48
CA GLU A 52 -25.09 9.34 -44.62
C GLU A 52 -23.82 10.05 -44.22
N PRO A 53 -22.64 9.74 -44.83
CA PRO A 53 -21.43 10.52 -44.63
C PRO A 53 -21.69 11.94 -45.15
N LEU A 54 -21.44 12.94 -44.28
CA LEU A 54 -21.56 14.34 -44.64
C LEU A 54 -20.70 14.63 -45.90
N LYS A 55 -21.38 14.94 -47.00
CA LYS A 55 -20.74 15.23 -48.29
C LYS A 55 -19.91 16.52 -48.35
N THR A 56 -19.78 17.23 -47.24
CA THR A 56 -19.17 18.53 -47.23
C THR A 56 -17.80 18.54 -46.59
N GLY A 57 -16.80 18.98 -47.35
CA GLY A 57 -15.59 19.59 -46.89
C GLY A 57 -14.37 18.69 -46.80
N HIS A 58 -13.29 19.30 -47.01
CA HIS A 58 -11.92 18.85 -47.19
C HIS A 58 -11.23 18.23 -45.94
N ASN A 59 -11.97 17.66 -44.97
CA ASN A 59 -11.35 16.97 -43.85
C ASN A 59 -10.86 15.61 -44.31
N ARG A 60 -9.59 15.55 -44.66
CA ARG A 60 -8.88 14.29 -44.88
C ARG A 60 -8.70 13.60 -43.55
N PHE A 61 -9.61 12.70 -43.22
CA PHE A 61 -9.36 11.77 -42.14
C PHE A 61 -8.41 10.71 -42.68
N THR A 62 -7.20 10.73 -42.19
CA THR A 62 -6.20 9.75 -42.56
C THR A 62 -6.51 8.44 -41.83
N ARG A 63 -6.40 7.30 -42.52
CA ARG A 63 -6.58 5.97 -41.91
C ARG A 63 -5.46 5.74 -40.90
N SER A 64 -5.82 5.82 -39.61
CA SER A 64 -4.86 5.78 -38.51
C SER A 64 -4.12 4.46 -38.40
N ASP A 65 -4.79 3.36 -38.76
CA ASP A 65 -4.25 1.99 -38.82
C ASP A 65 -3.11 1.82 -39.85
N LEU A 66 -2.96 2.72 -40.80
CA LEU A 66 -1.88 2.72 -41.79
C LEU A 66 -0.71 3.65 -41.45
N LEU A 67 -0.90 4.58 -40.52
CA LEU A 67 0.07 5.61 -40.20
C LEU A 67 1.05 5.21 -39.12
N LEU A 68 0.62 4.44 -38.13
CA LEU A 68 1.41 4.06 -36.98
C LEU A 68 1.47 2.53 -36.84
N SER A 69 2.63 2.02 -36.45
CA SER A 69 2.75 0.64 -36.00
C SER A 69 2.02 0.43 -34.67
N SER A 70 1.67 -0.81 -34.34
CA SER A 70 1.04 -1.15 -33.04
C SER A 70 1.90 -0.70 -31.84
N THR A 71 3.22 -0.74 -31.97
CA THR A 71 4.15 -0.25 -30.94
C THR A 71 4.07 1.28 -30.79
N GLN A 72 3.89 2.01 -31.87
CA GLN A 72 3.72 3.48 -31.79
C GLN A 72 2.36 3.84 -31.21
N TRP A 73 1.30 3.11 -31.57
CA TRP A 73 0.00 3.25 -30.91
C TRP A 73 0.10 3.02 -29.41
N LEU A 74 0.71 1.93 -28.99
CA LEU A 74 0.84 1.58 -27.56
C LEU A 74 1.60 2.64 -26.76
N ASN A 75 2.69 3.17 -27.30
CA ASN A 75 3.60 4.06 -26.57
C ASN A 75 3.28 5.55 -26.70
N ARG A 76 2.48 5.95 -27.70
CA ARG A 76 2.30 7.36 -28.04
C ARG A 76 0.85 7.83 -28.04
N VAL A 77 -0.13 6.96 -27.94
CA VAL A 77 -1.54 7.33 -28.08
C VAL A 77 -2.37 6.74 -26.95
N ILE A 78 -3.16 7.59 -26.30
CA ILE A 78 -4.27 7.21 -25.43
C ILE A 78 -5.56 7.39 -26.22
N CYS A 79 -6.29 6.31 -26.46
CA CYS A 79 -7.52 6.32 -27.24
C CYS A 79 -8.69 6.82 -26.40
N ARG A 80 -9.27 7.96 -26.76
CA ARG A 80 -10.44 8.50 -26.04
C ARG A 80 -11.75 8.06 -26.71
N LEU A 81 -12.65 7.51 -25.90
CA LEU A 81 -14.00 7.18 -26.32
C LEU A 81 -14.88 8.43 -26.44
N SER A 82 -15.93 8.34 -27.26
CA SER A 82 -16.83 9.47 -27.52
C SER A 82 -17.59 9.93 -26.27
N CYS A 83 -17.42 11.18 -25.90
CA CYS A 83 -18.08 11.77 -24.72
C CYS A 83 -19.58 12.04 -24.92
N GLY A 84 -20.08 11.99 -26.15
CA GLY A 84 -21.49 12.28 -26.48
C GLY A 84 -22.43 11.10 -26.29
N VAL A 85 -21.89 9.92 -26.05
CA VAL A 85 -22.63 8.67 -25.93
C VAL A 85 -23.31 8.60 -24.57
N ASP A 86 -24.60 8.23 -24.55
CA ASP A 86 -25.38 8.00 -23.34
C ASP A 86 -25.97 6.59 -23.37
N CYS A 87 -25.22 5.65 -22.76
CA CYS A 87 -25.61 4.25 -22.62
C CYS A 87 -26.63 4.00 -21.51
N ASP A 88 -26.83 4.97 -20.64
CA ASP A 88 -27.72 4.88 -19.48
C ASP A 88 -28.95 5.79 -19.61
N SER A 89 -29.24 6.28 -20.83
CA SER A 89 -30.42 7.08 -21.15
C SER A 89 -31.72 6.32 -20.87
N GLU A 90 -32.72 7.02 -20.40
CA GLU A 90 -34.08 6.50 -20.27
C GLU A 90 -34.73 6.22 -21.65
N ASP A 91 -34.32 6.98 -22.69
CA ASP A 91 -34.74 6.74 -24.06
C ASP A 91 -34.03 5.52 -24.65
N ASP A 92 -34.82 4.49 -25.00
CA ASP A 92 -34.33 3.23 -25.55
C ASP A 92 -33.49 3.40 -26.82
N ASN A 93 -33.87 4.35 -27.70
CA ASN A 93 -33.14 4.56 -28.96
C ASN A 93 -31.79 5.20 -28.71
N VAL A 94 -31.74 6.22 -27.83
CA VAL A 94 -30.50 6.88 -27.42
C VAL A 94 -29.58 5.87 -26.74
N ARG A 95 -30.11 5.05 -25.83
CA ARG A 95 -29.36 4.01 -25.15
C ARG A 95 -28.75 2.99 -26.09
N LYS A 96 -29.58 2.39 -26.98
CA LYS A 96 -29.13 1.39 -27.98
C LYS A 96 -28.09 1.96 -28.93
N GLN A 97 -28.31 3.18 -29.43
CA GLN A 97 -27.33 3.89 -30.25
C GLN A 97 -26.02 4.11 -29.51
N GLY A 98 -26.09 4.53 -28.25
CA GLY A 98 -24.95 4.70 -27.39
C GLY A 98 -24.15 3.41 -27.20
N GLU A 99 -24.81 2.33 -26.83
CA GLU A 99 -24.17 1.01 -26.67
C GLU A 99 -23.48 0.54 -27.96
N SER A 100 -24.15 0.69 -29.09
CA SER A 100 -23.61 0.27 -30.39
C SER A 100 -22.37 1.10 -30.77
N THR A 101 -22.41 2.42 -30.58
CA THR A 101 -21.25 3.31 -30.82
C THR A 101 -20.05 2.89 -29.98
N LEU A 102 -20.25 2.69 -28.67
CA LEU A 102 -19.15 2.26 -27.79
C LEU A 102 -18.58 0.91 -28.17
N ARG A 103 -19.41 -0.07 -28.52
CA ARG A 103 -18.93 -1.39 -28.98
C ARG A 103 -18.05 -1.26 -30.23
N GLN A 104 -18.45 -0.41 -31.18
CA GLN A 104 -17.66 -0.16 -32.38
C GLN A 104 -16.33 0.51 -32.05
N GLU A 105 -16.33 1.54 -31.20
CA GLU A 105 -15.11 2.24 -30.78
C GLU A 105 -14.16 1.32 -30.03
N LEU A 106 -14.66 0.49 -29.10
CA LEU A 106 -13.85 -0.48 -28.38
C LEU A 106 -13.25 -1.54 -29.30
N SER A 107 -14.06 -2.08 -30.21
CA SER A 107 -13.58 -3.04 -31.22
C SER A 107 -12.49 -2.42 -32.10
N TYR A 108 -12.63 -1.14 -32.47
CA TYR A 108 -11.62 -0.44 -33.25
C TYR A 108 -10.36 -0.16 -32.44
N ALA A 109 -10.47 0.17 -31.15
CA ALA A 109 -9.31 0.34 -30.28
C ALA A 109 -8.49 -0.98 -30.19
N GLU A 110 -9.16 -2.10 -30.00
CA GLU A 110 -8.51 -3.42 -29.98
C GLU A 110 -7.86 -3.79 -31.34
N HIS A 111 -8.48 -3.37 -32.44
CA HIS A 111 -7.90 -3.55 -33.77
C HIS A 111 -6.60 -2.78 -33.95
N LEU A 112 -6.53 -1.54 -33.46
CA LEU A 112 -5.36 -0.69 -33.57
C LEU A 112 -4.20 -1.17 -32.69
N VAL A 113 -4.51 -1.50 -31.42
CA VAL A 113 -3.50 -1.90 -30.43
C VAL A 113 -4.09 -2.81 -29.35
N GLN A 114 -3.55 -4.02 -29.24
CA GLN A 114 -3.86 -4.88 -28.11
C GLN A 114 -3.17 -4.34 -26.83
N ASN A 115 -3.88 -4.35 -25.71
CA ASN A 115 -3.38 -3.85 -24.40
C ASN A 115 -3.05 -2.34 -24.36
N GLY A 116 -3.63 -1.53 -25.23
CA GLY A 116 -3.48 -0.08 -25.20
C GLY A 116 -4.29 0.60 -24.10
N TYR A 117 -4.06 1.91 -23.94
CA TYR A 117 -4.82 2.75 -23.03
C TYR A 117 -6.07 3.32 -23.70
N ILE A 118 -7.20 3.17 -23.04
CA ILE A 118 -8.50 3.71 -23.47
C ILE A 118 -9.01 4.66 -22.39
N LEU A 119 -9.38 5.87 -22.74
CA LEU A 119 -9.90 6.89 -21.81
C LEU A 119 -11.41 7.06 -21.99
N LEU A 120 -12.16 6.87 -20.91
CA LEU A 120 -13.60 7.08 -20.81
C LEU A 120 -13.91 8.13 -19.76
N ARG A 121 -14.74 9.12 -20.04
CA ARG A 121 -15.16 10.13 -19.07
C ARG A 121 -16.53 9.80 -18.45
N LEU A 122 -16.61 9.74 -17.11
CA LEU A 122 -17.89 9.69 -16.39
C LEU A 122 -18.52 11.08 -16.28
N LYS A 123 -19.84 11.11 -16.38
CA LYS A 123 -20.67 12.31 -16.29
C LYS A 123 -21.57 12.31 -15.05
N SER A 124 -21.84 11.13 -14.51
CA SER A 124 -22.71 10.91 -13.34
C SER A 124 -22.49 9.53 -12.74
N GLY A 125 -23.13 9.25 -11.62
CA GLY A 125 -23.13 7.93 -10.98
C GLY A 125 -24.09 6.93 -11.66
N ASN A 126 -24.95 7.37 -12.59
CA ASN A 126 -25.77 6.47 -13.42
C ASN A 126 -24.93 5.97 -14.61
N CYS A 127 -24.34 4.78 -14.48
CA CYS A 127 -23.33 4.26 -15.41
C CYS A 127 -23.34 2.72 -15.55
N ALA A 128 -24.44 2.06 -15.21
CA ALA A 128 -24.51 0.60 -15.17
C ALA A 128 -24.30 -0.03 -16.56
N ASN A 129 -25.03 0.46 -17.58
CA ASN A 129 -24.88 -0.03 -18.96
C ASN A 129 -23.53 0.41 -19.54
N LEU A 130 -23.10 1.64 -19.25
CA LEU A 130 -21.80 2.13 -19.66
C LEU A 130 -20.68 1.21 -19.16
N ALA A 131 -20.66 0.88 -17.87
CA ALA A 131 -19.67 -0.02 -17.28
C ALA A 131 -19.72 -1.42 -17.92
N ARG A 132 -20.93 -2.00 -18.07
CA ARG A 132 -21.12 -3.31 -18.69
C ARG A 132 -20.62 -3.36 -20.14
N VAL A 133 -20.91 -2.34 -20.93
CA VAL A 133 -20.50 -2.32 -22.35
C VAL A 133 -18.99 -2.16 -22.49
N THR A 134 -18.36 -1.34 -21.64
CA THR A 134 -16.93 -1.02 -21.77
C THR A 134 -16.02 -2.09 -21.17
N THR A 135 -16.51 -2.96 -20.30
CA THR A 135 -15.68 -3.99 -19.65
C THR A 135 -15.80 -5.38 -20.27
N VAL A 136 -16.86 -5.65 -21.05
CA VAL A 136 -17.01 -6.94 -21.73
C VAL A 136 -15.94 -7.13 -22.81
N GLY A 137 -15.02 -8.07 -22.56
CA GLY A 137 -13.94 -8.40 -23.50
C GLY A 137 -12.77 -7.42 -23.50
N LEU A 138 -12.69 -6.52 -22.54
CA LEU A 138 -11.60 -5.57 -22.39
C LEU A 138 -10.25 -6.28 -22.22
N LYS A 139 -9.27 -5.95 -23.06
CA LYS A 139 -7.90 -6.46 -22.99
C LYS A 139 -6.88 -5.39 -22.60
N GLY A 140 -7.17 -4.14 -22.95
CA GLY A 140 -6.34 -2.99 -22.62
C GLY A 140 -6.66 -2.41 -21.24
N VAL A 141 -6.04 -1.29 -20.90
CA VAL A 141 -6.30 -0.53 -19.67
C VAL A 141 -7.38 0.51 -19.94
N LEU A 142 -8.50 0.42 -19.23
CA LEU A 142 -9.56 1.43 -19.25
C LEU A 142 -9.31 2.47 -18.17
N LEU A 143 -8.92 3.66 -18.59
CA LEU A 143 -8.81 4.83 -17.74
C LEU A 143 -10.19 5.50 -17.64
N VAL A 144 -10.79 5.45 -16.47
CA VAL A 144 -12.07 6.09 -16.20
C VAL A 144 -11.81 7.48 -15.63
N GLU A 145 -12.08 8.50 -16.43
CA GLU A 145 -11.87 9.90 -16.03
C GLU A 145 -13.01 10.36 -15.14
N VAL A 146 -12.64 10.81 -13.93
CA VAL A 146 -13.56 11.31 -12.90
C VAL A 146 -13.02 12.63 -12.36
N PRO A 147 -13.83 13.71 -12.29
CA PRO A 147 -13.39 14.95 -11.66
C PRO A 147 -13.29 14.76 -10.14
N MET A 148 -12.28 15.37 -9.51
CA MET A 148 -12.07 15.26 -8.06
C MET A 148 -13.21 15.93 -7.27
N VAL A 149 -13.73 17.04 -7.78
CA VAL A 149 -14.93 17.72 -7.24
C VAL A 149 -15.99 17.77 -8.32
N ASN A 150 -17.25 17.52 -7.97
CA ASN A 150 -18.36 17.55 -8.90
C ASN A 150 -18.52 18.97 -9.50
N PRO A 151 -18.44 19.14 -10.84
CA PRO A 151 -18.56 20.44 -11.48
C PRO A 151 -19.88 21.18 -11.19
N LYS A 152 -20.96 20.45 -10.90
CA LYS A 152 -22.24 21.04 -10.54
C LYS A 152 -22.20 21.69 -9.15
N VAL A 153 -21.50 21.05 -8.19
CA VAL A 153 -21.31 21.59 -6.83
C VAL A 153 -20.44 22.84 -6.87
N ALA A 154 -19.33 22.80 -7.61
CA ALA A 154 -18.45 23.96 -7.79
C ALA A 154 -19.21 25.18 -8.36
N GLN A 155 -20.18 24.96 -9.27
CA GLN A 155 -21.03 26.02 -9.81
C GLN A 155 -22.12 26.50 -8.83
N ALA A 156 -22.64 25.62 -7.95
CA ALA A 156 -23.69 25.93 -7.00
C ALA A 156 -23.18 26.77 -5.81
N ASN A 157 -21.96 26.53 -5.34
CA ASN A 157 -21.32 27.30 -4.26
C ASN A 157 -21.15 28.81 -4.62
N TRP A 158 -21.26 29.15 -5.90
CA TRP A 158 -21.30 30.53 -6.38
C TRP A 158 -22.68 31.19 -6.28
N ARG A 159 -23.74 30.40 -6.05
CA ARG A 159 -25.14 30.87 -6.15
C ARG A 159 -25.96 30.82 -4.85
N SER A 160 -25.32 30.78 -3.67
CA SER A 160 -25.96 30.90 -2.34
C SER A 160 -26.95 29.80 -1.87
N ASP A 161 -26.84 29.44 -0.58
CA ASP A 161 -27.92 29.05 0.35
C ASP A 161 -28.91 27.96 -0.09
N ALA A 162 -28.45 26.80 -0.48
CA ALA A 162 -29.30 25.62 -0.47
C ALA A 162 -28.64 24.54 0.40
N ASP A 163 -29.42 23.95 1.30
CA ASP A 163 -29.07 22.77 2.09
C ASP A 163 -28.55 21.65 1.15
N TYR A 164 -27.25 21.54 1.01
CA TYR A 164 -26.63 20.48 0.25
C TYR A 164 -26.62 19.23 1.12
N GLU A 165 -27.42 18.24 0.77
CA GLU A 165 -27.25 16.87 1.27
C GLU A 165 -25.87 16.37 0.83
N CYS A 166 -24.94 16.40 1.76
CA CYS A 166 -23.58 15.90 1.60
C CYS A 166 -23.63 14.38 1.33
N GLY A 167 -23.57 13.97 0.07
CA GLY A 167 -23.56 12.53 -0.28
C GLY A 167 -24.04 12.20 -1.69
N ALA A 168 -25.08 12.89 -2.19
CA ALA A 168 -25.67 12.58 -3.50
C ALA A 168 -24.76 12.95 -4.70
N ASP A 169 -23.81 13.85 -4.51
CA ASP A 169 -23.00 14.47 -5.56
C ASP A 169 -21.48 14.17 -5.46
N ASP A 170 -21.08 13.23 -4.61
CA ASP A 170 -19.67 12.83 -4.47
C ASP A 170 -19.22 12.01 -5.70
N THR A 171 -18.24 12.53 -6.41
CA THR A 171 -17.71 11.90 -7.64
C THR A 171 -17.02 10.56 -7.36
N TRP A 172 -16.54 10.32 -6.15
CA TRP A 172 -16.04 9.01 -5.75
C TRP A 172 -17.16 7.94 -5.85
N ASN A 173 -18.42 8.29 -5.54
CA ASN A 173 -19.55 7.39 -5.72
C ASN A 173 -19.80 7.05 -7.20
N TRP A 174 -19.54 7.98 -8.13
CA TRP A 174 -19.61 7.67 -9.55
C TRP A 174 -18.61 6.59 -9.93
N TRP A 175 -17.38 6.76 -9.49
CA TRP A 175 -16.32 5.75 -9.66
C TRP A 175 -16.66 4.42 -9.00
N ASN A 176 -17.13 4.45 -7.75
CA ASN A 176 -17.49 3.25 -7.00
C ASN A 176 -18.62 2.47 -7.65
N ASN A 177 -19.63 3.15 -8.20
CA ASN A 177 -20.69 2.53 -8.97
C ASN A 177 -20.11 1.86 -10.24
N PHE A 178 -19.31 2.60 -11.01
CA PHE A 178 -18.72 2.09 -12.24
C PHE A 178 -17.90 0.82 -11.98
N ARG A 179 -16.96 0.85 -11.06
CA ARG A 179 -16.11 -0.32 -10.76
C ARG A 179 -16.90 -1.50 -10.21
N SER A 180 -17.96 -1.23 -9.46
CA SER A 180 -18.86 -2.29 -8.94
C SER A 180 -19.59 -3.00 -10.06
N TYR A 181 -20.12 -2.26 -11.05
CA TYR A 181 -20.73 -2.83 -12.24
C TYR A 181 -19.71 -3.52 -13.17
N ALA A 182 -18.45 -3.14 -13.09
CA ALA A 182 -17.33 -3.75 -13.78
C ALA A 182 -16.75 -4.99 -13.07
N ASP A 183 -17.42 -5.51 -12.04
CA ASP A 183 -16.94 -6.63 -11.18
C ASP A 183 -15.50 -6.43 -10.65
N PHE A 184 -15.12 -5.20 -10.35
CA PHE A 184 -13.78 -4.85 -9.86
C PHE A 184 -12.65 -5.34 -10.78
N ASP A 185 -12.86 -5.27 -12.10
CA ASP A 185 -11.85 -5.66 -13.08
C ASP A 185 -10.55 -4.89 -12.90
N THR A 186 -9.44 -5.61 -12.87
CA THR A 186 -8.11 -5.05 -12.64
C THR A 186 -7.59 -4.18 -13.79
N HIS A 187 -8.17 -4.30 -14.99
CA HIS A 187 -7.86 -3.45 -16.14
C HIS A 187 -8.52 -2.07 -16.06
N VAL A 188 -9.50 -1.92 -15.16
CA VAL A 188 -10.20 -0.64 -14.96
C VAL A 188 -9.45 0.19 -13.91
N LYS A 189 -9.00 1.38 -14.31
CA LYS A 189 -8.18 2.32 -13.52
C LYS A 189 -8.81 3.70 -13.51
N VAL A 190 -8.41 4.52 -12.55
CA VAL A 190 -8.87 5.92 -12.44
C VAL A 190 -7.94 6.84 -13.22
N ALA A 191 -8.53 7.74 -14.02
CA ALA A 191 -7.91 8.98 -14.46
C ALA A 191 -8.55 10.14 -13.67
N LEU A 192 -7.89 10.61 -12.62
CA LEU A 192 -8.44 11.61 -11.71
C LEU A 192 -8.23 13.02 -12.23
N GLU A 193 -9.30 13.73 -12.57
CA GLU A 193 -9.22 15.11 -13.01
C GLU A 193 -9.10 16.05 -11.81
N PHE A 194 -7.96 16.76 -11.72
CA PHE A 194 -7.79 17.81 -10.71
C PHE A 194 -8.62 19.02 -11.10
N THR A 195 -9.50 19.42 -10.20
CA THR A 195 -10.42 20.54 -10.36
C THR A 195 -9.82 21.81 -9.75
N ALA A 196 -10.35 23.00 -10.12
CA ALA A 196 -9.91 24.26 -9.54
C ALA A 196 -10.10 24.31 -8.02
N ASP A 197 -11.20 23.74 -7.54
CA ASP A 197 -11.45 23.51 -6.13
C ASP A 197 -10.84 22.19 -5.72
N ILE A 198 -10.15 22.17 -4.58
CA ILE A 198 -9.53 20.99 -4.00
C ILE A 198 -10.41 20.56 -2.81
N PRO A 199 -10.82 19.28 -2.75
CA PRO A 199 -11.64 18.78 -1.66
C PRO A 199 -10.87 18.69 -0.34
N GLU A 200 -11.57 18.32 0.73
CA GLU A 200 -10.96 18.13 2.03
C GLU A 200 -9.90 17.01 2.00
N LYS A 201 -8.93 17.11 2.90
CA LYS A 201 -7.79 16.18 2.98
C LYS A 201 -8.21 14.71 3.10
N ARG A 202 -9.30 14.41 3.82
CA ARG A 202 -9.83 13.04 3.97
C ARG A 202 -10.35 12.47 2.65
N GLU A 203 -10.97 13.30 1.81
CA GLU A 203 -11.44 12.88 0.48
C GLU A 203 -10.26 12.62 -0.46
N ILE A 204 -9.22 13.47 -0.40
CA ILE A 204 -7.97 13.25 -1.13
C ILE A 204 -7.35 11.90 -0.71
N TYR A 205 -7.30 11.60 0.58
CA TYR A 205 -6.77 10.32 1.07
C TYR A 205 -7.61 9.13 0.65
N ARG A 206 -8.94 9.26 0.54
CA ARG A 206 -9.78 8.20 -0.02
C ARG A 206 -9.40 7.89 -1.48
N TRP A 207 -9.12 8.92 -2.29
CA TRP A 207 -8.61 8.72 -3.64
C TRP A 207 -7.23 8.05 -3.68
N LEU A 208 -6.38 8.23 -2.67
CA LEU A 208 -5.12 7.48 -2.57
C LEU A 208 -5.34 5.97 -2.33
N GLY A 209 -6.48 5.58 -1.84
CA GLY A 209 -6.90 4.19 -1.73
C GLY A 209 -7.37 3.58 -3.05
N GLU A 210 -7.52 4.34 -4.12
CA GLU A 210 -8.03 3.87 -5.41
C GLU A 210 -6.91 3.59 -6.43
N PRO A 211 -7.15 2.79 -7.47
CA PRO A 211 -6.15 2.48 -8.49
C PRO A 211 -6.00 3.64 -9.49
N VAL A 212 -5.44 4.77 -9.04
CA VAL A 212 -5.19 5.94 -9.89
C VAL A 212 -3.97 5.71 -10.76
N ASP A 213 -4.19 5.61 -12.07
CA ASP A 213 -3.12 5.39 -13.05
C ASP A 213 -2.79 6.67 -13.85
N ALA A 214 -3.73 7.60 -13.93
CA ALA A 214 -3.53 8.89 -14.56
C ALA A 214 -4.11 10.05 -13.75
N VAL A 215 -3.49 11.22 -13.88
CA VAL A 215 -3.99 12.51 -13.38
C VAL A 215 -4.25 13.42 -14.56
N VAL A 216 -5.45 13.98 -14.64
CA VAL A 216 -5.86 14.89 -15.70
C VAL A 216 -5.77 16.33 -15.21
N LEU A 217 -5.07 17.19 -15.92
CA LEU A 217 -4.83 18.60 -15.60
C LEU A 217 -5.39 19.47 -16.72
N SER A 218 -6.45 20.21 -16.44
CA SER A 218 -6.94 21.22 -17.39
C SER A 218 -6.07 22.47 -17.34
N SER A 219 -5.83 23.11 -18.50
CA SER A 219 -5.13 24.42 -18.55
C SER A 219 -5.80 25.50 -17.68
N ASN A 220 -7.08 25.32 -17.35
CA ASN A 220 -7.85 26.25 -16.53
C ASN A 220 -7.39 26.33 -15.06
N ILE A 221 -6.74 25.28 -14.53
CA ILE A 221 -6.23 25.28 -13.14
C ILE A 221 -4.85 25.94 -13.03
N PHE A 222 -4.21 26.24 -14.17
CA PHE A 222 -2.92 26.93 -14.17
C PHE A 222 -3.12 28.44 -14.08
N LEU A 223 -2.45 29.02 -13.12
CA LEU A 223 -2.36 30.46 -12.92
C LEU A 223 -1.22 31.03 -13.80
N THR A 224 -1.21 32.32 -13.99
CA THR A 224 -0.11 33.02 -14.68
C THR A 224 0.70 33.80 -13.64
N ASN A 225 2.00 33.53 -13.52
CA ASN A 225 2.87 34.28 -12.63
C ASN A 225 3.29 35.62 -13.22
N ALA A 226 4.03 36.46 -12.46
CA ALA A 226 4.49 37.77 -12.85
C ALA A 226 5.38 37.77 -14.13
N ASN A 227 6.01 36.64 -14.44
CA ASN A 227 6.85 36.45 -15.62
C ASN A 227 6.10 35.82 -16.81
N ASN A 228 4.76 35.76 -16.72
CA ASN A 228 3.88 35.21 -17.74
C ASN A 228 4.02 33.67 -17.95
N TYR A 229 4.57 32.96 -16.97
CA TYR A 229 4.62 31.48 -17.00
C TYR A 229 3.39 30.88 -16.34
N ALA A 230 2.95 29.71 -16.88
CA ALA A 230 1.91 28.90 -16.28
C ALA A 230 2.44 28.22 -15.01
N VAL A 231 1.72 28.37 -13.88
CA VAL A 231 2.07 27.80 -12.59
C VAL A 231 0.83 27.25 -11.89
N LEU A 232 0.98 26.24 -11.06
CA LEU A 232 -0.10 25.72 -10.21
C LEU A 232 -0.09 26.42 -8.85
N SER A 233 -1.25 26.51 -8.20
CA SER A 233 -1.32 26.93 -6.79
C SER A 233 -0.49 25.98 -5.92
N LYS A 234 -0.06 26.43 -4.74
CA LYS A 234 0.74 25.60 -3.82
C LYS A 234 0.02 24.31 -3.47
N ALA A 235 -1.28 24.36 -3.22
CA ALA A 235 -2.10 23.19 -2.91
C ALA A 235 -2.13 22.17 -4.08
N HIS A 236 -2.28 22.65 -5.33
CA HIS A 236 -2.19 21.78 -6.51
C HIS A 236 -0.79 21.19 -6.72
N GLN A 237 0.28 21.93 -6.39
CA GLN A 237 1.65 21.39 -6.44
C GLN A 237 1.84 20.25 -5.44
N GLU A 238 1.38 20.44 -4.20
CA GLU A 238 1.43 19.42 -3.15
C GLU A 238 0.64 18.17 -3.55
N LEU A 239 -0.55 18.37 -4.11
CA LEU A 239 -1.42 17.30 -4.62
C LEU A 239 -0.74 16.51 -5.76
N LEU A 240 -0.18 17.22 -6.75
CA LEU A 240 0.54 16.62 -7.87
C LEU A 240 1.72 15.75 -7.41
N VAL A 241 2.50 16.25 -6.46
CA VAL A 241 3.64 15.53 -5.88
C VAL A 241 3.15 14.31 -5.08
N LEU A 242 2.07 14.45 -4.31
CA LEU A 242 1.49 13.37 -3.52
C LEU A 242 1.04 12.21 -4.41
N PHE A 243 0.25 12.48 -5.44
CA PHE A 243 -0.24 11.44 -6.35
C PHE A 243 0.89 10.80 -7.15
N TYR A 244 1.83 11.58 -7.65
CA TYR A 244 2.99 11.01 -8.36
C TYR A 244 3.85 10.10 -7.47
N ARG A 245 4.09 10.50 -6.21
CA ARG A 245 4.83 9.67 -5.25
C ARG A 245 4.12 8.38 -4.89
N THR A 246 2.78 8.43 -4.81
CA THR A 246 1.98 7.26 -4.45
C THR A 246 1.87 6.28 -5.62
N PHE A 247 1.65 6.77 -6.83
CA PHE A 247 1.26 5.92 -7.97
C PHE A 247 2.29 5.85 -9.10
N GLY A 248 3.18 6.84 -9.22
CA GLY A 248 3.99 7.01 -10.42
C GLY A 248 3.14 7.31 -11.67
N CYS A 249 1.95 7.90 -11.48
CA CYS A 249 0.89 8.03 -12.47
C CYS A 249 1.29 8.84 -13.72
N HIS A 250 0.59 8.61 -14.82
CA HIS A 250 0.67 9.42 -16.03
C HIS A 250 -0.02 10.77 -15.82
N PHE A 251 0.42 11.81 -16.56
CA PHE A 251 -0.27 13.09 -16.58
C PHE A 251 -0.90 13.33 -17.95
N ILE A 252 -2.16 13.76 -17.97
CA ILE A 252 -2.88 14.14 -19.18
C ILE A 252 -3.20 15.62 -19.08
N VAL A 253 -2.58 16.43 -19.93
CA VAL A 253 -2.81 17.89 -19.94
C VAL A 253 -3.87 18.22 -20.98
N LYS A 254 -4.99 18.79 -20.55
CA LYS A 254 -6.06 19.31 -21.40
C LYS A 254 -5.81 20.78 -21.68
N ALA A 255 -5.26 21.07 -22.83
CA ALA A 255 -5.03 22.44 -23.30
C ALA A 255 -5.39 22.57 -24.78
N ASN A 256 -5.71 23.80 -25.21
CA ASN A 256 -5.90 24.09 -26.62
C ASN A 256 -4.58 23.82 -27.36
N PRO A 257 -4.58 23.07 -28.47
CA PRO A 257 -3.37 22.86 -29.30
C PRO A 257 -2.66 24.15 -29.76
N ASP A 258 -3.41 25.23 -29.92
CA ASP A 258 -2.89 26.54 -30.31
C ASP A 258 -2.39 27.39 -29.11
N ASP A 259 -2.47 26.87 -27.88
CA ASP A 259 -1.98 27.59 -26.70
C ASP A 259 -0.45 27.66 -26.73
N LYS A 260 0.09 28.87 -26.86
CA LYS A 260 1.54 29.15 -26.90
C LYS A 260 2.28 28.66 -25.62
N ARG A 261 1.55 28.33 -24.57
CA ARG A 261 2.09 27.85 -23.28
C ARG A 261 2.20 26.33 -23.17
N LEU A 262 1.90 25.57 -24.22
CA LEU A 262 1.94 24.11 -24.19
C LEU A 262 3.25 23.53 -23.62
N VAL A 263 4.39 24.04 -24.08
CA VAL A 263 5.71 23.63 -23.57
C VAL A 263 5.84 23.95 -22.09
N HIS A 264 5.34 25.07 -21.64
CA HIS A 264 5.43 25.51 -20.25
C HIS A 264 4.67 24.56 -19.29
N TYR A 265 3.52 24.02 -19.68
CA TYR A 265 2.78 23.07 -18.84
C TYR A 265 3.60 21.81 -18.58
N ALA A 266 4.13 21.18 -19.64
CA ALA A 266 4.91 19.96 -19.52
C ALA A 266 6.21 20.17 -18.74
N ASP A 267 6.95 21.24 -19.04
CA ASP A 267 8.21 21.56 -18.37
C ASP A 267 7.98 21.90 -16.89
N TYR A 268 6.91 22.62 -16.58
CA TYR A 268 6.57 22.97 -15.21
C TYR A 268 6.21 21.74 -14.37
N ILE A 269 5.39 20.82 -14.89
CA ILE A 269 5.07 19.57 -14.22
C ILE A 269 6.36 18.79 -13.94
N LYS A 270 7.23 18.62 -14.93
CA LYS A 270 8.53 17.95 -14.78
C LYS A 270 9.41 18.63 -13.74
N TYR A 271 9.45 19.95 -13.74
CA TYR A 271 10.20 20.75 -12.76
C TYR A 271 9.71 20.52 -11.34
N ILE A 272 8.40 20.63 -11.09
CA ILE A 272 7.82 20.43 -9.75
C ILE A 272 8.13 19.03 -9.24
N LEU A 273 7.95 18.01 -10.05
CA LEU A 273 8.20 16.64 -9.65
C LEU A 273 9.69 16.41 -9.34
N ARG A 274 10.60 16.88 -10.19
CA ARG A 274 12.06 16.75 -9.97
C ARG A 274 12.53 17.51 -8.74
N SER A 275 12.05 18.74 -8.53
CA SER A 275 12.43 19.57 -7.38
C SER A 275 11.97 19.00 -6.05
N ASN A 276 10.88 18.21 -6.05
CA ASN A 276 10.32 17.58 -4.84
C ASN A 276 10.62 16.09 -4.75
N TYR A 277 11.45 15.55 -5.65
CA TYR A 277 11.81 14.15 -5.58
C TYR A 277 12.63 13.87 -4.33
N LYS A 278 12.13 12.95 -3.52
CA LYS A 278 12.91 12.31 -2.45
C LYS A 278 12.87 10.81 -2.75
N LYS A 279 14.05 10.21 -2.88
CA LYS A 279 14.14 8.76 -3.07
C LYS A 279 13.47 8.08 -1.86
N ASP A 280 12.46 7.28 -2.14
CA ASP A 280 11.86 6.42 -1.13
C ASP A 280 12.79 5.21 -0.94
N PRO A 281 13.32 4.97 0.27
CA PRO A 281 14.15 3.78 0.53
C PRO A 281 13.43 2.47 0.24
N MET A 282 12.09 2.47 0.33
CA MET A 282 11.23 1.30 0.10
C MET A 282 10.68 1.22 -1.32
N GLN A 283 11.15 2.09 -2.23
CA GLN A 283 10.73 2.05 -3.63
C GLN A 283 11.02 0.67 -4.25
N GLY A 284 9.99 0.04 -4.80
CA GLY A 284 10.04 -1.32 -5.36
C GLY A 284 9.34 -2.38 -4.50
N TYR A 285 9.03 -2.05 -3.24
CA TYR A 285 8.22 -2.90 -2.35
C TYR A 285 6.75 -2.46 -2.28
N ASP A 286 6.39 -1.39 -3.02
CA ASP A 286 5.06 -0.78 -3.00
C ASP A 286 3.96 -1.81 -3.31
N ASP A 287 3.11 -2.10 -2.34
CA ASP A 287 1.96 -3.01 -2.43
C ASP A 287 2.33 -4.42 -2.93
N LEU A 288 3.56 -4.88 -2.68
CA LEU A 288 3.98 -6.25 -2.93
C LEU A 288 3.49 -7.14 -1.78
N LEU A 289 2.81 -8.22 -2.12
CA LEU A 289 2.31 -9.18 -1.14
C LEU A 289 3.40 -10.19 -0.77
N GLU A 290 3.67 -10.30 0.53
CA GLU A 290 4.55 -11.31 1.10
C GLU A 290 3.79 -12.17 2.12
N ILE A 291 4.15 -13.44 2.22
CA ILE A 291 3.63 -14.32 3.27
C ILE A 291 4.46 -14.06 4.54
N PRO A 292 3.84 -13.89 5.72
CA PRO A 292 4.56 -13.71 6.98
C PRO A 292 5.52 -14.88 7.24
N LEU A 293 6.73 -14.56 7.68
CA LEU A 293 7.73 -15.54 8.06
C LEU A 293 7.32 -16.30 9.34
N GLN A 294 7.82 -17.53 9.48
CA GLN A 294 7.63 -18.37 10.66
C GLN A 294 8.98 -18.83 11.25
N PRO A 295 9.78 -17.91 11.84
CA PRO A 295 11.17 -18.20 12.24
C PRO A 295 11.27 -19.28 13.33
N LEU A 296 10.19 -19.49 14.09
CA LEU A 296 10.17 -20.55 15.10
C LEU A 296 10.07 -21.95 14.47
N TYR A 297 9.34 -22.07 13.37
CA TYR A 297 9.18 -23.35 12.66
C TYR A 297 10.30 -23.56 11.63
N ASP A 298 10.62 -22.55 10.83
CA ASP A 298 11.57 -22.61 9.74
C ASP A 298 12.99 -22.21 10.18
N ASN A 299 14.00 -22.69 9.46
CA ASN A 299 15.36 -22.18 9.55
C ASN A 299 15.55 -21.14 8.45
N LEU A 300 15.66 -19.87 8.86
CA LEU A 300 15.84 -18.75 7.94
C LEU A 300 17.17 -18.87 7.19
N ASP A 301 17.18 -18.44 5.92
CA ASP A 301 18.39 -18.39 5.09
C ASP A 301 19.24 -17.15 5.38
N SER A 302 20.47 -17.17 4.87
CA SER A 302 21.45 -16.09 5.09
C SER A 302 21.02 -14.75 4.50
N PHE A 303 20.28 -14.75 3.38
CA PHE A 303 19.79 -13.54 2.74
C PHE A 303 18.74 -12.85 3.61
N THR A 304 17.83 -13.61 4.21
CA THR A 304 16.81 -13.09 5.13
C THR A 304 17.47 -12.41 6.34
N TYR A 305 18.46 -13.04 6.96
CA TYR A 305 19.24 -12.41 8.03
C TYR A 305 19.95 -11.12 7.57
N GLU A 306 20.54 -11.14 6.35
CA GLU A 306 21.20 -9.96 5.79
C GLU A 306 20.22 -8.78 5.63
N VAL A 307 19.00 -9.04 5.17
CA VAL A 307 17.95 -8.01 5.04
C VAL A 307 17.62 -7.40 6.40
N PHE A 308 17.45 -8.24 7.44
CA PHE A 308 17.18 -7.77 8.80
C PHE A 308 18.31 -6.89 9.36
N GLU A 309 19.56 -7.26 9.05
CA GLU A 309 20.74 -6.56 9.53
C GLU A 309 20.99 -5.22 8.83
N LYS A 310 20.37 -4.96 7.69
CA LYS A 310 20.47 -3.68 6.94
C LYS A 310 19.78 -2.50 7.63
N ASP A 311 18.93 -2.75 8.62
CA ASP A 311 18.26 -1.68 9.38
C ASP A 311 19.09 -1.26 10.62
N PRO A 312 19.83 -0.15 10.55
CA PRO A 312 20.65 0.28 11.67
C PRO A 312 19.82 0.84 12.83
N VAL A 313 18.60 1.38 12.55
CA VAL A 313 17.77 2.04 13.55
C VAL A 313 17.31 1.04 14.60
N LYS A 314 16.86 -0.13 14.18
CA LYS A 314 16.46 -1.22 15.07
C LYS A 314 17.56 -1.55 16.08
N TYR A 315 18.76 -1.86 15.61
CA TYR A 315 19.85 -2.31 16.47
C TYR A 315 20.43 -1.18 17.34
N ILE A 316 20.37 0.08 16.89
CA ILE A 316 20.74 1.23 17.73
C ILE A 316 19.76 1.37 18.89
N LEU A 317 18.46 1.19 18.67
CA LEU A 317 17.45 1.25 19.74
C LEU A 317 17.64 0.11 20.74
N TYR A 318 17.88 -1.12 20.28
CA TYR A 318 18.23 -2.24 21.17
C TYR A 318 19.50 -1.97 21.97
N GLN A 319 20.56 -1.46 21.32
CA GLN A 319 21.78 -1.08 22.03
C GLN A 319 21.51 -0.05 23.13
N ASN A 320 20.73 0.99 22.84
CA ASN A 320 20.39 2.02 23.83
C ASN A 320 19.55 1.44 24.99
N ALA A 321 18.60 0.56 24.69
CA ALA A 321 17.80 -0.11 25.71
C ALA A 321 18.66 -0.99 26.64
N ILE A 322 19.60 -1.75 26.09
CA ILE A 322 20.53 -2.56 26.86
C ILE A 322 21.48 -1.67 27.68
N GLU A 323 21.96 -0.56 27.10
CA GLU A 323 22.83 0.40 27.81
C GLU A 323 22.12 0.99 29.03
N GLU A 324 20.87 1.45 28.89
CA GLU A 324 20.08 1.99 30.02
C GLU A 324 19.80 0.91 31.07
N ALA A 325 19.42 -0.29 30.65
CA ALA A 325 19.20 -1.40 31.58
C ALA A 325 20.48 -1.74 32.39
N LEU A 326 21.65 -1.75 31.75
CA LEU A 326 22.93 -1.97 32.42
C LEU A 326 23.25 -0.85 33.41
N ARG A 327 22.97 0.41 33.09
CA ARG A 327 23.19 1.57 33.97
C ARG A 327 22.29 1.50 35.20
N ASP A 328 21.05 1.13 35.04
CA ASP A 328 20.11 1.03 36.15
C ASP A 328 20.42 -0.13 37.10
N ARG A 329 20.88 -1.26 36.55
CA ARG A 329 21.15 -2.47 37.34
C ARG A 329 22.52 -2.46 38.03
N VAL A 330 23.50 -1.74 37.48
CA VAL A 330 24.84 -1.68 38.04
C VAL A 330 25.20 -0.22 38.35
N PRO A 331 25.13 0.20 39.64
CA PRO A 331 25.50 1.54 40.04
C PRO A 331 26.99 1.80 39.79
N SER A 332 27.35 3.09 39.71
CA SER A 332 28.73 3.51 39.39
C SER A 332 29.77 3.00 40.38
N SER A 333 29.39 2.71 41.60
CA SER A 333 30.28 2.14 42.65
C SER A 333 30.64 0.67 42.40
N GLU A 334 29.85 -0.08 41.59
CA GLU A 334 30.01 -1.52 41.37
C GLU A 334 30.56 -1.87 39.99
N ILE A 335 30.96 -0.88 39.19
CA ILE A 335 31.39 -1.07 37.78
C ILE A 335 32.50 -2.11 37.64
N GLN A 336 33.43 -2.16 38.59
CA GLN A 336 34.60 -3.04 38.54
C GLN A 336 34.40 -4.40 39.23
N THR A 337 33.29 -4.56 39.94
CA THR A 337 33.06 -5.75 40.79
C THR A 337 31.86 -6.58 40.39
N ARG A 338 30.92 -5.97 39.69
CA ARG A 338 29.67 -6.66 39.29
C ARG A 338 29.61 -6.91 37.80
N THR A 339 29.51 -8.18 37.44
CA THR A 339 29.27 -8.63 36.07
C THR A 339 27.77 -8.89 35.85
N SER A 340 27.19 -8.28 34.84
CA SER A 340 25.80 -8.56 34.44
C SER A 340 25.74 -9.71 33.46
N ILE A 341 24.80 -10.62 33.66
CA ILE A 341 24.54 -11.73 32.78
C ILE A 341 23.47 -11.29 31.75
N ILE A 342 23.87 -11.25 30.51
CA ILE A 342 22.95 -10.97 29.38
C ILE A 342 22.71 -12.26 28.64
N MET A 343 21.44 -12.58 28.39
CA MET A 343 21.06 -13.72 27.56
C MET A 343 20.38 -13.21 26.29
N VAL A 344 21.01 -13.45 25.15
CA VAL A 344 20.46 -13.14 23.82
C VAL A 344 19.80 -14.39 23.29
N VAL A 345 18.47 -14.39 23.20
CA VAL A 345 17.68 -15.53 22.69
C VAL A 345 17.19 -15.26 21.27
N GLY A 346 17.43 -16.21 20.36
CA GLY A 346 17.32 -15.99 18.93
C GLY A 346 18.49 -15.14 18.41
N GLY A 347 19.71 -15.64 18.59
CA GLY A 347 20.95 -14.89 18.29
C GLY A 347 21.14 -14.57 16.79
N GLY A 348 20.55 -15.36 15.90
CA GLY A 348 20.69 -15.21 14.45
C GLY A 348 22.16 -15.19 14.03
N ARG A 349 22.57 -14.18 13.26
CA ARG A 349 23.98 -13.96 12.88
C ARG A 349 24.73 -13.01 13.82
N GLY A 350 24.17 -12.72 15.03
CA GLY A 350 24.83 -11.98 16.10
C GLY A 350 24.65 -10.46 16.17
N PRO A 351 23.69 -9.82 15.51
CA PRO A 351 23.55 -8.37 15.57
C PRO A 351 23.20 -7.87 16.99
N LEU A 352 22.36 -8.60 17.72
CA LEU A 352 22.03 -8.26 19.12
C LEU A 352 23.21 -8.50 20.08
N VAL A 353 24.05 -9.50 19.81
CA VAL A 353 25.29 -9.72 20.56
C VAL A 353 26.21 -8.50 20.40
N ARG A 354 26.38 -8.02 19.18
CA ARG A 354 27.13 -6.80 18.90
C ARG A 354 26.53 -5.58 19.61
N ALA A 355 25.22 -5.44 19.59
CA ALA A 355 24.52 -4.36 20.31
C ALA A 355 24.78 -4.43 21.82
N ALA A 356 24.73 -5.63 22.41
CA ALA A 356 25.02 -5.86 23.83
C ALA A 356 26.49 -5.54 24.18
N LEU A 357 27.44 -5.96 23.37
CA LEU A 357 28.87 -5.61 23.57
C LEU A 357 29.11 -4.11 23.47
N ASN A 358 28.48 -3.43 22.51
CA ASN A 358 28.59 -1.98 22.37
C ASN A 358 27.97 -1.25 23.58
N ALA A 359 26.80 -1.70 24.05
CA ALA A 359 26.12 -1.17 25.22
C ALA A 359 26.98 -1.34 26.48
N ALA A 360 27.60 -2.50 26.68
CA ALA A 360 28.52 -2.78 27.76
C ALA A 360 29.74 -1.84 27.74
N SER A 361 30.35 -1.65 26.57
CA SER A 361 31.46 -0.73 26.38
C SER A 361 31.10 0.72 26.69
N LYS A 362 29.98 1.22 26.15
CA LYS A 362 29.50 2.60 26.37
C LYS A 362 29.12 2.87 27.83
N SER A 363 28.43 1.92 28.46
CA SER A 363 28.05 2.03 29.86
C SER A 363 29.22 1.78 30.81
N LYS A 364 30.35 1.24 30.33
CA LYS A 364 31.50 0.76 31.12
C LYS A 364 31.09 -0.31 32.14
N ARG A 365 30.21 -1.23 31.78
CA ARG A 365 29.77 -2.34 32.63
C ARG A 365 30.38 -3.66 32.14
N MET A 366 30.77 -4.50 33.08
CA MET A 366 31.21 -5.86 32.75
C MET A 366 30.01 -6.75 32.46
N VAL A 367 30.10 -7.53 31.38
CA VAL A 367 29.04 -8.44 30.99
C VAL A 367 29.59 -9.82 30.66
N LYS A 368 28.78 -10.85 30.92
CA LYS A 368 28.88 -12.17 30.31
C LYS A 368 27.64 -12.39 29.46
N ILE A 369 27.84 -12.86 28.26
CA ILE A 369 26.75 -12.99 27.26
C ILE A 369 26.56 -14.47 26.93
N TYR A 370 25.36 -14.98 27.15
CA TYR A 370 24.91 -16.25 26.61
C TYR A 370 24.10 -16.00 25.33
N VAL A 371 24.47 -16.67 24.24
CA VAL A 371 23.77 -16.56 22.96
C VAL A 371 23.08 -17.87 22.67
N VAL A 372 21.75 -17.86 22.62
CA VAL A 372 20.95 -19.05 22.36
C VAL A 372 20.40 -18.97 20.93
N GLU A 373 20.69 -19.97 20.13
CA GLU A 373 20.23 -20.05 18.74
C GLU A 373 19.89 -21.50 18.39
N LYS A 374 18.77 -21.72 17.71
CA LYS A 374 18.34 -23.04 17.26
C LYS A 374 18.73 -23.36 15.82
N ASN A 375 18.85 -22.34 14.96
CA ASN A 375 19.18 -22.53 13.55
C ASN A 375 20.63 -22.99 13.37
N PRO A 376 20.89 -24.25 12.96
CA PRO A 376 22.25 -24.78 12.86
C PRO A 376 23.12 -24.02 11.86
N ASN A 377 22.50 -23.37 10.86
CA ASN A 377 23.24 -22.58 9.88
C ASN A 377 23.72 -21.24 10.45
N ALA A 378 22.89 -20.57 11.26
CA ALA A 378 23.27 -19.33 11.96
C ALA A 378 24.36 -19.59 13.02
N ILE A 379 24.31 -20.76 13.67
CA ILE A 379 25.31 -21.20 14.66
C ILE A 379 26.72 -21.25 14.04
N VAL A 380 26.88 -21.67 12.79
CA VAL A 380 28.19 -21.67 12.11
C VAL A 380 28.75 -20.25 12.04
N THR A 381 27.91 -19.27 11.65
CA THR A 381 28.33 -17.86 11.60
C THR A 381 28.66 -17.32 13.00
N LEU A 382 27.82 -17.61 14.00
CA LEU A 382 28.06 -17.18 15.37
C LEU A 382 29.36 -17.77 15.95
N SER A 383 29.61 -19.06 15.70
CA SER A 383 30.84 -19.72 16.14
C SER A 383 32.09 -19.07 15.54
N ALA A 384 32.06 -18.73 14.25
CA ALA A 384 33.14 -18.02 13.60
C ALA A 384 33.36 -16.61 14.21
N LEU A 385 32.27 -15.85 14.41
CA LEU A 385 32.36 -14.52 15.03
C LEU A 385 32.92 -14.56 16.45
N ILE A 386 32.52 -15.52 17.26
CA ILE A 386 33.01 -15.69 18.64
C ILE A 386 34.50 -16.04 18.65
N ASN A 387 34.92 -16.99 17.81
CA ASN A 387 36.29 -17.47 17.81
C ASN A 387 37.29 -16.50 17.16
N GLU A 388 36.84 -15.67 16.22
CA GLU A 388 37.72 -14.79 15.46
C GLU A 388 37.60 -13.31 15.91
N LEU A 389 36.38 -12.76 15.89
CA LEU A 389 36.14 -11.34 16.14
C LEU A 389 35.93 -11.00 17.63
N TRP A 390 35.32 -11.91 18.37
CA TRP A 390 34.96 -11.70 19.81
C TRP A 390 35.71 -12.63 20.75
N LYS A 391 36.83 -13.21 20.32
CA LYS A 391 37.64 -14.17 21.10
C LYS A 391 38.03 -13.69 22.50
N ASP A 392 38.20 -12.38 22.69
CA ASP A 392 38.56 -11.76 23.96
C ASP A 392 37.31 -11.30 24.78
N LYS A 393 36.12 -11.67 24.34
CA LYS A 393 34.87 -11.34 25.02
C LYS A 393 34.32 -12.56 25.76
N ASN A 394 33.64 -12.30 26.85
CA ASN A 394 33.03 -13.36 27.65
C ASN A 394 31.66 -13.74 27.06
N ILE A 395 31.69 -14.58 26.02
CA ILE A 395 30.52 -15.01 25.26
C ILE A 395 30.49 -16.53 25.21
N GLU A 396 29.33 -17.11 25.49
CA GLU A 396 29.08 -18.54 25.38
C GLU A 396 27.90 -18.80 24.44
N LEU A 397 28.12 -19.66 23.43
CA LEU A 397 27.10 -20.04 22.45
C LEU A 397 26.42 -21.34 22.88
N ILE A 398 25.09 -21.31 22.90
CA ILE A 398 24.22 -22.44 23.25
C ILE A 398 23.35 -22.77 22.05
N SER A 399 23.60 -23.95 21.45
CA SER A 399 22.92 -24.44 20.26
C SER A 399 21.69 -25.24 20.66
N THR A 400 20.55 -24.54 20.86
CA THR A 400 19.29 -25.19 21.24
C THR A 400 18.11 -24.24 21.11
N ASP A 401 16.89 -24.76 21.25
CA ASP A 401 15.68 -23.95 21.42
C ASP A 401 15.69 -23.24 22.77
N MET A 402 15.39 -21.94 22.78
CA MET A 402 15.39 -21.10 23.99
C MET A 402 14.37 -21.57 25.04
N ARG A 403 13.41 -22.38 24.68
CA ARG A 403 12.36 -22.91 25.57
C ARG A 403 12.80 -24.17 26.31
N GLU A 404 13.81 -24.89 25.82
CA GLU A 404 14.10 -26.28 26.19
C GLU A 404 15.40 -26.48 26.97
N PHE A 405 16.26 -25.46 27.10
CA PHE A 405 17.55 -25.62 27.77
C PHE A 405 17.53 -25.15 29.24
N GLU A 406 18.53 -25.60 29.99
CA GLU A 406 18.81 -25.12 31.36
C GLU A 406 20.11 -24.31 31.31
N PRO A 407 20.07 -22.99 31.61
CA PRO A 407 21.26 -22.17 31.59
C PRO A 407 22.16 -22.48 32.80
N PRO A 408 23.49 -22.29 32.65
CA PRO A 408 24.42 -22.42 33.77
C PRO A 408 24.13 -21.45 34.92
N GLU A 409 23.60 -20.29 34.60
CA GLU A 409 23.20 -19.24 35.54
C GLU A 409 22.08 -18.36 34.98
N LYS A 410 21.31 -17.72 35.88
CA LYS A 410 20.17 -16.88 35.48
C LYS A 410 20.64 -15.51 34.99
N ALA A 411 19.94 -14.97 33.98
CA ALA A 411 20.22 -13.69 33.36
C ALA A 411 19.71 -12.49 34.18
N ASP A 412 20.47 -11.42 34.18
CA ASP A 412 20.02 -10.09 34.62
C ASP A 412 19.16 -9.42 33.55
N ILE A 413 19.50 -9.64 32.27
CA ILE A 413 18.83 -9.05 31.10
C ILE A 413 18.63 -10.14 30.06
N LEU A 414 17.38 -10.36 29.64
CA LEU A 414 17.01 -11.20 28.50
C LEU A 414 16.76 -10.31 27.31
N VAL A 415 17.46 -10.53 26.21
CA VAL A 415 17.34 -9.74 24.98
C VAL A 415 16.88 -10.62 23.85
N SER A 416 15.86 -10.19 23.12
CA SER A 416 15.34 -10.90 21.95
C SER A 416 14.85 -9.93 20.88
N GLU A 417 14.88 -10.36 19.63
CA GLU A 417 14.13 -9.74 18.55
C GLU A 417 13.38 -10.86 17.83
N LEU A 418 12.11 -11.04 18.21
CA LEU A 418 11.20 -12.10 17.78
C LEU A 418 9.86 -11.49 17.37
N LEU A 419 9.88 -10.24 16.92
CA LEU A 419 8.69 -9.49 16.58
C LEU A 419 8.42 -9.59 15.08
N GLY A 420 7.19 -9.94 14.72
CA GLY A 420 6.73 -9.84 13.35
C GLY A 420 5.93 -8.55 13.10
N SER A 421 5.40 -8.40 11.89
CA SER A 421 4.65 -7.21 11.44
C SER A 421 3.39 -6.88 12.24
N PHE A 422 2.89 -7.84 13.05
CA PHE A 422 1.79 -7.63 14.00
C PHE A 422 2.25 -7.74 15.46
N GLY A 423 3.56 -7.73 15.68
CA GLY A 423 4.19 -7.90 16.98
C GLY A 423 4.33 -9.38 17.36
N ASP A 424 3.24 -10.04 17.62
CA ASP A 424 3.21 -11.41 18.14
C ASP A 424 3.11 -12.52 17.07
N ASN A 425 3.06 -12.18 15.78
CA ASN A 425 2.86 -13.17 14.71
C ASN A 425 4.08 -14.04 14.37
N GLU A 426 5.22 -13.82 15.01
CA GLU A 426 6.38 -14.72 14.98
C GLU A 426 6.54 -15.50 16.30
N LEU A 427 5.48 -15.54 17.12
CA LEU A 427 5.37 -16.27 18.36
C LEU A 427 6.32 -15.78 19.47
N SER A 428 6.63 -14.47 19.50
CA SER A 428 7.40 -13.87 20.59
C SER A 428 6.84 -14.17 21.98
N PRO A 429 5.50 -14.17 22.25
CA PRO A 429 4.96 -14.54 23.55
C PRO A 429 5.33 -15.96 23.96
N GLU A 430 5.10 -16.94 23.09
CA GLU A 430 5.39 -18.36 23.36
C GLU A 430 6.89 -18.62 23.60
N CYS A 431 7.73 -17.95 22.83
CA CYS A 431 9.18 -18.05 22.98
C CYS A 431 9.65 -17.45 24.30
N LEU A 432 9.18 -16.23 24.62
CA LEU A 432 9.59 -15.53 25.82
C LEU A 432 9.03 -16.13 27.10
N ASP A 433 7.81 -16.68 27.09
CA ASP A 433 7.27 -17.44 28.22
C ASP A 433 8.14 -18.66 28.54
N GLY A 434 8.62 -19.36 27.51
CA GLY A 434 9.56 -20.46 27.68
C GLY A 434 10.94 -20.01 28.18
N ALA A 435 11.44 -18.86 27.72
CA ALA A 435 12.76 -18.35 28.07
C ALA A 435 12.80 -17.56 29.39
N GLN A 436 11.67 -16.99 29.85
CA GLN A 436 11.64 -16.14 31.07
C GLN A 436 12.02 -16.88 32.36
N LYS A 437 11.93 -18.22 32.41
CA LYS A 437 12.42 -19.05 33.52
C LYS A 437 13.92 -18.88 33.77
N HIS A 438 14.64 -18.39 32.75
CA HIS A 438 16.09 -18.12 32.80
C HIS A 438 16.42 -16.71 33.35
N LEU A 439 15.42 -15.86 33.57
CA LEU A 439 15.61 -14.57 34.25
C LEU A 439 15.76 -14.72 35.76
N LYS A 440 16.53 -13.83 36.36
CA LYS A 440 16.50 -13.57 37.80
C LYS A 440 15.14 -12.98 38.21
N PRO A 441 14.70 -13.10 39.47
CA PRO A 441 13.41 -12.56 39.89
C PRO A 441 13.24 -11.05 39.64
N ASP A 442 14.34 -10.29 39.65
CA ASP A 442 14.43 -8.86 39.36
C ASP A 442 14.96 -8.59 37.94
N GLY A 443 15.11 -9.63 37.11
CA GLY A 443 15.63 -9.53 35.75
C GLY A 443 14.66 -8.82 34.82
N VAL A 444 15.18 -8.22 33.74
CA VAL A 444 14.40 -7.47 32.76
C VAL A 444 14.42 -8.15 31.40
N SER A 445 13.30 -8.09 30.69
CA SER A 445 13.19 -8.49 29.30
C SER A 445 13.29 -7.26 28.38
N ILE A 446 14.03 -7.39 27.29
CA ILE A 446 14.12 -6.39 26.20
C ILE A 446 13.77 -7.14 24.90
N PRO A 447 12.57 -6.90 24.34
CA PRO A 447 11.52 -5.96 24.77
C PRO A 447 10.79 -6.40 26.04
N CYS A 448 10.23 -5.41 26.75
CA CYS A 448 9.41 -5.67 27.92
C CYS A 448 7.89 -5.67 27.63
N LYS A 449 7.47 -5.16 26.48
CA LYS A 449 6.07 -5.07 26.10
C LYS A 449 5.91 -4.95 24.58
N SER A 450 4.90 -5.58 24.00
CA SER A 450 4.46 -5.34 22.63
C SER A 450 2.95 -5.15 22.60
N THR A 451 2.49 -4.27 21.67
CA THR A 451 1.07 -3.99 21.44
C THR A 451 0.77 -4.10 19.96
N SER A 452 -0.21 -4.91 19.60
CA SER A 452 -0.71 -5.05 18.23
C SER A 452 -1.88 -4.09 18.00
N TYR A 453 -1.96 -3.50 16.82
CA TYR A 453 -3.01 -2.55 16.43
C TYR A 453 -3.71 -3.00 15.17
N LEU A 454 -5.00 -2.73 15.07
CA LEU A 454 -5.83 -3.04 13.91
C LEU A 454 -6.56 -1.79 13.41
N ASN A 455 -6.73 -1.69 12.08
CA ASN A 455 -7.38 -0.58 11.42
C ASN A 455 -8.13 -1.07 10.18
N PRO A 456 -9.45 -0.79 10.02
CA PRO A 456 -10.16 -1.10 8.78
C PRO A 456 -9.64 -0.25 7.63
N CYS A 457 -9.49 -0.86 6.46
CA CYS A 457 -8.92 -0.18 5.31
C CYS A 457 -9.57 -0.52 3.97
N MET A 458 -9.51 0.44 3.05
CA MET A 458 -9.78 0.26 1.64
C MET A 458 -8.44 0.06 0.92
N ALA A 459 -8.21 -1.12 0.36
CA ALA A 459 -6.98 -1.50 -0.34
C ALA A 459 -7.31 -2.37 -1.57
N PRO A 460 -7.95 -1.81 -2.62
CA PRO A 460 -8.45 -2.58 -3.75
C PRO A 460 -7.36 -3.26 -4.56
N LYS A 461 -6.17 -2.66 -4.66
CA LYS A 461 -5.05 -3.22 -5.41
C LYS A 461 -4.59 -4.55 -4.82
N ILE A 462 -4.27 -4.57 -3.53
CA ILE A 462 -3.86 -5.77 -2.80
C ILE A 462 -4.99 -6.81 -2.78
N TYR A 463 -6.21 -6.37 -2.48
CA TYR A 463 -7.38 -7.24 -2.49
C TYR A 463 -7.57 -7.95 -3.84
N SER A 464 -7.45 -7.22 -4.96
CA SER A 464 -7.58 -7.79 -6.30
C SER A 464 -6.47 -8.80 -6.62
N GLN A 465 -5.24 -8.57 -6.14
CA GLN A 465 -4.14 -9.53 -6.27
C GLN A 465 -4.46 -10.84 -5.56
N ILE A 466 -4.91 -10.78 -4.29
CA ILE A 466 -5.27 -11.97 -3.50
C ILE A 466 -6.43 -12.73 -4.16
N ARG A 467 -7.48 -12.00 -4.59
CA ARG A 467 -8.63 -12.58 -5.30
C ARG A 467 -8.23 -13.28 -6.60
N SER A 468 -7.26 -12.71 -7.33
CA SER A 468 -6.75 -13.31 -8.57
C SER A 468 -5.96 -14.60 -8.30
N MET A 469 -5.19 -14.66 -7.22
CA MET A 469 -4.49 -15.87 -6.78
C MET A 469 -5.49 -16.99 -6.48
N GLU A 470 -6.56 -16.69 -5.78
CA GLU A 470 -7.61 -17.67 -5.46
C GLU A 470 -8.36 -18.16 -6.72
N LYS A 471 -8.78 -17.24 -7.61
CA LYS A 471 -9.43 -17.59 -8.89
C LYS A 471 -8.54 -18.48 -9.78
N SER A 472 -7.25 -18.25 -9.82
CA SER A 472 -6.30 -19.01 -10.65
C SER A 472 -6.14 -20.47 -10.20
N LEU A 473 -6.29 -20.75 -8.91
CA LEU A 473 -6.26 -22.10 -8.36
C LEU A 473 -7.55 -22.87 -8.67
N HIS A 474 -8.69 -22.23 -8.46
CA HIS A 474 -9.99 -22.84 -8.77
C HIS A 474 -10.14 -23.22 -10.25
N ALA A 475 -9.45 -22.52 -11.15
CA ALA A 475 -9.43 -22.84 -12.58
C ALA A 475 -8.56 -24.08 -12.93
N LYS A 476 -7.54 -24.39 -12.11
CA LYS A 476 -6.58 -25.48 -12.37
C LYS A 476 -6.94 -26.78 -11.66
N ASP A 477 -7.46 -26.72 -10.43
CA ASP A 477 -7.77 -27.89 -9.61
C ASP A 477 -9.08 -27.70 -8.86
N ARG A 478 -10.06 -28.57 -9.14
CA ARG A 478 -11.36 -28.60 -8.44
C ARG A 478 -11.29 -29.02 -6.97
N ILE A 479 -10.11 -29.32 -6.43
CA ILE A 479 -9.91 -29.89 -5.10
C ILE A 479 -8.95 -29.04 -4.23
N VAL A 480 -8.54 -27.85 -4.69
CA VAL A 480 -7.59 -27.05 -3.92
C VAL A 480 -8.27 -26.38 -2.73
N THR A 481 -7.79 -26.73 -1.55
CA THR A 481 -8.21 -26.19 -0.25
C THR A 481 -7.55 -24.86 0.09
N SER A 482 -6.75 -24.27 -0.80
CA SER A 482 -6.08 -23.01 -0.53
C SER A 482 -7.09 -21.87 -0.46
N ARG A 483 -7.01 -21.11 0.62
CA ARG A 483 -7.94 -20.04 0.96
C ARG A 483 -7.19 -18.73 1.11
N TYR A 484 -6.68 -18.22 -0.02
CA TYR A 484 -5.91 -16.99 -0.03
C TYR A 484 -6.65 -15.81 0.60
N MET A 485 -7.98 -15.75 0.42
CA MET A 485 -8.80 -14.69 1.01
C MET A 485 -9.01 -14.82 2.53
N GLU A 486 -8.53 -15.90 3.15
CA GLU A 486 -8.54 -16.11 4.60
C GLU A 486 -7.12 -16.13 5.19
N GLY A 487 -6.09 -15.96 4.36
CA GLY A 487 -4.70 -15.81 4.80
C GLY A 487 -4.38 -14.39 5.25
N THR A 488 -3.23 -14.23 5.89
CA THR A 488 -2.69 -12.92 6.24
C THR A 488 -1.45 -12.63 5.41
N TYR A 489 -1.18 -11.36 5.16
CA TYR A 489 -0.09 -10.93 4.30
C TYR A 489 0.72 -9.82 4.96
N VAL A 490 1.96 -9.67 4.54
CA VAL A 490 2.81 -8.52 4.86
C VAL A 490 2.94 -7.68 3.59
N ALA A 491 2.76 -6.37 3.68
CA ALA A 491 2.90 -5.48 2.54
C ALA A 491 3.28 -4.05 2.97
N TYR A 492 4.11 -3.40 2.14
CA TYR A 492 4.31 -1.97 2.22
C TYR A 492 3.11 -1.27 1.58
N LEU A 493 2.07 -1.02 2.38
CA LEU A 493 0.79 -0.48 1.93
C LEU A 493 0.93 0.99 1.53
N LYS A 494 0.97 1.24 0.24
CA LYS A 494 1.04 2.58 -0.33
C LYS A 494 -0.29 3.01 -0.95
N ASN A 495 -0.95 2.10 -1.65
CA ASN A 495 -2.27 2.31 -2.21
C ASN A 495 -3.35 1.77 -1.26
N ALA A 496 -3.58 2.51 -0.19
CA ALA A 496 -4.58 2.19 0.81
C ALA A 496 -5.19 3.45 1.45
N TYR A 497 -6.46 3.37 1.83
CA TYR A 497 -7.15 4.38 2.62
C TYR A 497 -7.52 3.80 3.98
N HIS A 498 -7.08 4.43 5.05
CA HIS A 498 -7.43 4.09 6.41
C HIS A 498 -8.79 4.71 6.76
N ILE A 499 -9.77 3.85 7.06
CA ILE A 499 -11.16 4.28 7.27
C ILE A 499 -11.31 5.01 8.60
N ASP A 500 -10.57 4.59 9.62
CA ASP A 500 -10.51 5.23 10.93
C ASP A 500 -9.08 5.12 11.50
N ASN A 501 -8.86 5.53 12.73
CA ASN A 501 -7.58 5.42 13.40
C ASN A 501 -7.31 3.99 13.88
N PRO A 502 -6.05 3.51 13.87
CA PRO A 502 -5.71 2.22 14.45
C PRO A 502 -6.05 2.14 15.94
N GLN A 503 -6.60 1.00 16.37
CA GLN A 503 -6.90 0.72 17.77
C GLN A 503 -6.09 -0.48 18.25
N ALA A 504 -5.62 -0.42 19.52
CA ALA A 504 -4.92 -1.52 20.16
C ALA A 504 -5.82 -2.75 20.27
N VAL A 505 -5.34 -3.90 19.82
CA VAL A 505 -6.08 -5.16 19.85
C VAL A 505 -5.51 -6.14 20.89
N PHE A 506 -4.22 -6.44 20.84
CA PHE A 506 -3.55 -7.34 21.78
C PHE A 506 -2.36 -6.67 22.44
N GLU A 507 -2.09 -7.08 23.67
CA GLU A 507 -0.92 -6.62 24.43
C GLU A 507 -0.26 -7.84 25.11
N PHE A 508 1.08 -7.86 25.07
CA PHE A 508 1.91 -8.85 25.73
C PHE A 508 3.00 -8.14 26.53
N VAL A 509 3.16 -8.55 27.77
CA VAL A 509 4.16 -8.01 28.72
C VAL A 509 5.15 -9.10 29.07
N HIS A 510 6.42 -8.78 29.12
CA HIS A 510 7.51 -9.70 29.42
C HIS A 510 8.44 -9.16 30.51
N PRO A 511 8.82 -9.98 31.53
CA PRO A 511 8.31 -11.35 31.74
C PRO A 511 6.82 -11.36 32.08
N ASN A 512 6.12 -12.40 31.65
CA ASN A 512 4.74 -12.64 32.04
C ASN A 512 4.71 -13.32 33.42
N LEU A 513 4.16 -12.63 34.41
CA LEU A 513 4.12 -13.08 35.81
C LEU A 513 2.77 -13.73 36.17
N ASP A 514 1.90 -13.97 35.21
CA ASP A 514 0.61 -14.60 35.45
C ASP A 514 0.79 -16.05 35.98
N PRO A 515 0.03 -16.48 37.00
CA PRO A 515 0.13 -17.84 37.54
C PRO A 515 -0.16 -18.93 36.51
N ILE A 516 -1.01 -18.62 35.53
CA ILE A 516 -1.35 -19.49 34.39
C ILE A 516 -1.13 -18.65 33.15
N ILE A 517 -0.13 -19.01 32.35
CA ILE A 517 0.16 -18.34 31.11
C ILE A 517 -0.83 -18.80 30.05
N ASP A 518 -1.64 -17.86 29.57
CA ASP A 518 -2.53 -18.03 28.43
C ASP A 518 -2.30 -16.91 27.42
N ASN A 519 -1.84 -17.27 26.22
CA ASN A 519 -1.59 -16.35 25.12
C ASN A 519 -2.77 -16.25 24.16
N SER A 520 -3.90 -16.90 24.43
CA SER A 520 -5.14 -16.63 23.69
C SER A 520 -5.65 -15.23 24.01
N ARG A 521 -6.17 -14.56 22.99
CA ARG A 521 -6.71 -13.21 23.11
C ARG A 521 -7.99 -13.07 22.31
N TYR A 522 -8.87 -12.22 22.80
CA TYR A 522 -10.08 -11.82 22.09
C TYR A 522 -10.36 -10.34 22.35
N LYS A 523 -10.75 -9.63 21.30
CA LYS A 523 -11.21 -8.25 21.44
C LYS A 523 -12.25 -7.91 20.38
N THR A 524 -13.27 -7.15 20.80
CA THR A 524 -14.18 -6.46 19.90
C THR A 524 -13.72 -5.01 19.77
N LEU A 525 -13.52 -4.57 18.54
CA LEU A 525 -13.16 -3.19 18.19
C LEU A 525 -14.32 -2.51 17.49
N ARG A 526 -14.45 -1.20 17.69
CA ARG A 526 -15.48 -0.36 17.07
C ARG A 526 -14.83 0.83 16.39
N PHE A 527 -15.07 0.95 15.10
CA PHE A 527 -14.58 2.04 14.27
C PHE A 527 -15.72 2.79 13.64
N LYS A 528 -15.49 4.03 13.22
CA LYS A 528 -16.50 4.86 12.58
C LYS A 528 -16.01 5.39 11.24
N ALA A 529 -16.70 5.07 10.16
CA ALA A 529 -16.35 5.58 8.84
C ALA A 529 -16.63 7.09 8.76
N GLN A 530 -15.66 7.84 8.24
CA GLN A 530 -15.78 9.28 8.05
C GLN A 530 -16.38 9.65 6.69
N LEU A 531 -16.22 8.78 5.69
CA LEU A 531 -16.71 8.92 4.33
C LEU A 531 -17.29 7.59 3.85
N ASP A 532 -18.13 7.64 2.83
CA ASP A 532 -18.52 6.45 2.08
C ASP A 532 -17.27 5.78 1.51
N CYS A 533 -17.12 4.49 1.72
CA CYS A 533 -15.96 3.71 1.29
C CYS A 533 -16.27 2.23 1.12
N VAL A 534 -15.32 1.48 0.56
CA VAL A 534 -15.39 0.03 0.48
C VAL A 534 -14.27 -0.57 1.32
N MET A 535 -14.63 -1.24 2.40
CA MET A 535 -13.67 -1.95 3.24
C MET A 535 -13.28 -3.29 2.60
N HIS A 536 -11.98 -3.49 2.39
CA HIS A 536 -11.41 -4.71 1.81
C HIS A 536 -10.78 -5.64 2.85
N GLY A 537 -10.48 -5.11 4.03
CA GLY A 537 -9.82 -5.83 5.10
C GLY A 537 -9.32 -4.90 6.19
N PHE A 538 -8.32 -5.38 6.93
CA PHE A 538 -7.70 -4.65 8.03
C PHE A 538 -6.20 -4.55 7.84
N CYS A 539 -5.64 -3.39 8.19
CA CYS A 539 -4.20 -3.20 8.34
C CYS A 539 -3.80 -3.49 9.78
N GLY A 540 -2.76 -4.27 9.97
CA GLY A 540 -2.18 -4.60 11.26
C GLY A 540 -0.84 -3.90 11.46
N TYR A 541 -0.61 -3.41 12.68
CA TYR A 541 0.62 -2.73 13.08
C TYR A 541 1.04 -3.18 14.47
N PHE A 542 2.24 -2.80 14.89
CA PHE A 542 2.64 -2.96 16.28
C PHE A 542 3.48 -1.78 16.76
N ASP A 543 3.54 -1.62 18.06
CA ASP A 543 4.63 -0.98 18.77
C ASP A 543 5.20 -1.90 19.85
N SER A 544 6.41 -1.64 20.26
CA SER A 544 7.07 -2.39 21.32
C SER A 544 7.91 -1.46 22.18
N VAL A 545 7.76 -1.60 23.50
CA VAL A 545 8.62 -0.96 24.49
C VAL A 545 9.81 -1.88 24.70
N LEU A 546 11.00 -1.40 24.33
CA LEU A 546 12.24 -2.14 24.59
C LEU A 546 12.62 -2.02 26.04
N TYR A 547 12.77 -0.79 26.52
CA TYR A 547 13.08 -0.48 27.93
C TYR A 547 12.71 0.97 28.24
N LYS A 548 11.97 1.24 29.31
CA LYS A 548 11.49 2.58 29.69
C LYS A 548 10.85 3.32 28.49
N ASP A 549 11.39 4.45 28.11
CA ASP A 549 10.88 5.29 27.01
C ASP A 549 11.46 4.92 25.63
N ILE A 550 12.30 3.89 25.56
CA ILE A 550 12.88 3.44 24.30
C ILE A 550 11.91 2.47 23.63
N THR A 551 11.35 2.89 22.51
CA THR A 551 10.31 2.16 21.78
C THR A 551 10.68 1.93 20.32
N ILE A 552 10.10 0.90 19.74
CA ILE A 552 10.05 0.64 18.28
C ILE A 552 8.58 0.60 17.87
N SER A 553 8.25 1.26 16.75
CA SER A 553 6.88 1.32 16.28
C SER A 553 6.80 1.37 14.76
N ILE A 554 5.87 0.60 14.18
CA ILE A 554 5.38 0.75 12.80
C ILE A 554 3.96 1.30 12.75
N HIS A 555 3.40 1.71 13.88
CA HIS A 555 2.09 2.35 13.94
C HIS A 555 2.11 3.67 13.16
N PRO A 556 1.14 3.98 12.27
CA PRO A 556 1.20 5.11 11.34
C PRO A 556 1.48 6.48 11.98
N PHE A 557 1.00 6.71 13.22
CA PHE A 557 1.17 7.99 13.91
C PHE A 557 2.44 8.07 14.78
N THR A 558 3.02 6.94 15.12
CA THR A 558 4.20 6.86 16.00
C THR A 558 5.36 6.11 15.36
N HIS A 559 5.35 5.98 14.06
CA HIS A 559 6.35 5.23 13.30
C HIS A 559 7.76 5.71 13.62
N THR A 560 8.62 4.78 14.03
CA THR A 560 10.01 5.08 14.34
C THR A 560 10.74 5.57 13.10
N LYS A 561 11.27 6.78 13.16
CA LYS A 561 11.89 7.44 12.01
C LYS A 561 13.09 6.66 11.49
N GLY A 562 13.04 6.30 10.21
CA GLY A 562 14.09 5.57 9.52
C GLY A 562 14.09 4.06 9.75
N LEU A 563 13.12 3.54 10.49
CA LEU A 563 12.91 2.10 10.65
C LEU A 563 12.39 1.51 9.33
N ALA A 564 12.97 0.37 8.92
CA ALA A 564 12.67 -0.28 7.66
C ALA A 564 12.42 -1.80 7.79
N SER A 565 12.54 -2.36 9.00
CA SER A 565 12.52 -3.80 9.23
C SER A 565 11.16 -4.46 9.04
N TRP A 566 10.07 -3.73 9.17
CA TRP A 566 8.72 -4.30 9.09
C TRP A 566 7.79 -3.44 8.24
N PHE A 567 6.97 -4.12 7.44
CA PHE A 567 5.81 -3.56 6.78
C PHE A 567 4.55 -3.88 7.58
N SER A 568 3.41 -3.33 7.20
CA SER A 568 2.13 -3.63 7.85
C SER A 568 1.63 -5.04 7.50
N MET A 569 0.87 -5.66 8.40
CA MET A 569 0.07 -6.83 8.05
C MET A 569 -1.23 -6.42 7.37
N PHE A 570 -1.74 -7.28 6.51
CA PHE A 570 -3.05 -7.16 5.89
C PHE A 570 -3.89 -8.42 6.15
N PHE A 571 -5.09 -8.21 6.69
CA PHE A 571 -6.09 -9.25 6.96
C PHE A 571 -7.27 -9.02 6.00
N PRO A 572 -7.40 -9.79 4.91
CA PRO A 572 -8.45 -9.57 3.92
C PRO A 572 -9.84 -9.95 4.45
N LEU A 573 -10.87 -9.37 3.85
CA LEU A 573 -12.23 -9.87 3.91
C LEU A 573 -12.52 -10.65 2.63
N THR A 574 -13.17 -11.79 2.72
CA THR A 574 -13.53 -12.60 1.54
C THR A 574 -14.44 -11.81 0.58
N GLU A 575 -15.34 -11.00 1.14
CA GLU A 575 -16.17 -10.07 0.38
C GLU A 575 -15.95 -8.64 0.86
N PRO A 576 -15.74 -7.67 -0.04
CA PRO A 576 -15.65 -6.27 0.33
C PRO A 576 -16.97 -5.79 0.92
N VAL A 577 -16.90 -4.85 1.84
CA VAL A 577 -18.08 -4.31 2.51
C VAL A 577 -18.21 -2.82 2.24
N GLN A 578 -19.35 -2.44 1.66
CA GLN A 578 -19.74 -1.05 1.53
C GLN A 578 -20.03 -0.47 2.91
N VAL A 579 -19.43 0.64 3.22
CA VAL A 579 -19.60 1.37 4.49
C VAL A 579 -19.94 2.82 4.17
N ARG A 580 -21.01 3.33 4.78
CA ARG A 580 -21.44 4.72 4.61
C ARG A 580 -20.80 5.64 5.65
N ALA A 581 -20.70 6.90 5.31
CA ALA A 581 -20.27 7.93 6.25
C ALA A 581 -21.11 7.88 7.53
N GLY A 582 -20.46 7.86 8.67
CA GLY A 582 -21.09 7.78 9.98
C GLY A 582 -21.44 6.36 10.46
N GLU A 583 -21.40 5.35 9.60
CA GLU A 583 -21.64 3.95 10.01
C GLU A 583 -20.54 3.41 10.93
N GLU A 584 -20.97 2.58 11.86
CA GLU A 584 -20.08 1.85 12.77
C GLU A 584 -19.62 0.55 12.12
N ILE A 585 -18.32 0.26 12.25
CA ILE A 585 -17.69 -1.01 11.86
C ILE A 585 -17.36 -1.74 13.17
N VAL A 586 -17.97 -2.90 13.38
CA VAL A 586 -17.72 -3.74 14.56
C VAL A 586 -16.95 -4.98 14.15
N VAL A 587 -15.75 -5.10 14.69
CA VAL A 587 -14.81 -6.18 14.38
C VAL A 587 -14.60 -7.04 15.61
N ASN A 588 -14.69 -8.35 15.45
CA ASN A 588 -14.23 -9.31 16.45
C ASN A 588 -12.93 -9.93 15.96
N PHE A 589 -11.93 -9.98 16.82
CA PHE A 589 -10.60 -10.45 16.49
C PHE A 589 -10.09 -11.39 17.59
N TRP A 590 -9.65 -12.58 17.20
CA TRP A 590 -9.16 -13.62 18.08
C TRP A 590 -7.73 -14.01 17.75
N ARG A 591 -6.93 -14.20 18.76
CA ARG A 591 -5.70 -14.97 18.73
C ARG A 591 -5.96 -16.29 19.41
N CYS A 592 -5.93 -17.36 18.66
CA CYS A 592 -6.23 -18.72 19.14
C CYS A 592 -4.93 -19.51 19.32
N VAL A 593 -4.87 -20.30 20.39
CA VAL A 593 -3.67 -21.06 20.77
C VAL A 593 -4.02 -22.53 20.94
N ALA A 594 -3.25 -23.41 20.27
CA ALA A 594 -3.25 -24.85 20.48
C ALA A 594 -1.85 -25.32 20.87
N SER A 595 -1.71 -26.62 21.16
CA SER A 595 -0.43 -27.21 21.58
C SER A 595 0.69 -27.01 20.56
N HIS A 596 0.39 -27.08 19.26
CA HIS A 596 1.36 -27.09 18.16
C HIS A 596 1.25 -25.91 17.21
N LYS A 597 0.25 -25.04 17.35
CA LYS A 597 0.04 -23.88 16.50
C LYS A 597 -0.68 -22.74 17.18
N VAL A 598 -0.51 -21.55 16.64
CA VAL A 598 -1.27 -20.33 16.92
C VAL A 598 -1.88 -19.86 15.61
N TRP A 599 -3.01 -19.12 15.64
CA TRP A 599 -3.61 -18.51 14.47
C TRP A 599 -4.50 -17.35 14.85
N TYR A 600 -4.80 -16.49 13.87
CA TYR A 600 -5.78 -15.43 14.02
C TYR A 600 -7.09 -15.80 13.36
N GLU A 601 -8.20 -15.42 13.98
CA GLU A 601 -9.54 -15.45 13.40
C GLU A 601 -10.12 -14.03 13.45
N TRP A 602 -10.89 -13.67 12.45
CA TRP A 602 -11.55 -12.37 12.44
C TRP A 602 -12.87 -12.41 11.71
N ASN A 603 -13.81 -11.56 12.13
CA ASN A 603 -15.03 -11.26 11.40
C ASN A 603 -15.52 -9.84 11.70
N ILE A 604 -16.46 -9.37 10.91
CA ILE A 604 -17.23 -8.16 11.19
C ILE A 604 -18.68 -8.54 11.48
N THR A 605 -19.32 -7.77 12.37
CA THR A 605 -20.75 -7.92 12.71
C THR A 605 -21.57 -6.71 12.33
N ALA A 606 -20.95 -5.56 12.05
CA ALA A 606 -21.54 -4.37 11.49
C ALA A 606 -20.55 -3.70 10.51
N PRO A 607 -21.04 -2.98 9.48
CA PRO A 607 -22.44 -2.76 9.11
C PRO A 607 -23.11 -3.99 8.49
N ARG A 608 -22.33 -4.93 7.97
CA ARG A 608 -22.79 -6.22 7.41
C ARG A 608 -22.00 -7.36 8.05
N GLN A 609 -22.69 -8.39 8.50
CA GLN A 609 -22.03 -9.56 9.10
C GLN A 609 -21.25 -10.37 8.04
N SER A 610 -19.99 -10.68 8.33
CA SER A 610 -19.18 -11.64 7.58
C SER A 610 -19.15 -12.99 8.32
N HIS A 611 -18.70 -14.04 7.61
CA HIS A 611 -18.27 -15.28 8.28
C HIS A 611 -16.98 -15.05 9.07
N ILE A 612 -16.61 -15.99 9.91
CA ILE A 612 -15.32 -15.97 10.61
C ILE A 612 -14.24 -16.48 9.63
N HIS A 613 -13.22 -15.66 9.41
CA HIS A 613 -12.08 -15.97 8.55
C HIS A 613 -11.07 -16.85 9.31
N ASN A 614 -10.36 -17.70 8.59
CA ASN A 614 -9.27 -18.56 9.05
C ASN A 614 -9.63 -19.45 10.26
N VAL A 615 -10.86 -19.93 10.31
CA VAL A 615 -11.35 -20.80 11.40
C VAL A 615 -10.42 -21.99 11.63
N GLN A 616 -9.99 -22.18 12.88
CA GLN A 616 -9.02 -23.21 13.30
C GLN A 616 -7.68 -23.14 12.54
N GLY A 617 -7.31 -21.98 12.01
CA GLY A 617 -6.07 -21.81 11.24
C GLY A 617 -6.05 -22.61 9.93
N ARG A 618 -7.21 -22.78 9.30
CA ARG A 618 -7.37 -23.62 8.08
C ARG A 618 -6.69 -23.03 6.84
N ALA A 619 -6.52 -21.73 6.79
CA ALA A 619 -5.83 -21.05 5.71
C ALA A 619 -4.38 -20.77 6.07
N GLN A 620 -4.13 -20.29 7.28
CA GLN A 620 -2.80 -19.92 7.72
C GLN A 620 -2.62 -20.18 9.21
N PRO A 621 -2.04 -21.33 9.60
CA PRO A 621 -1.51 -21.55 10.94
C PRO A 621 -0.12 -20.93 11.09
N ILE A 622 0.26 -20.61 12.32
CA ILE A 622 1.62 -20.26 12.74
C ILE A 622 2.11 -21.40 13.63
N TRP A 623 3.11 -22.14 13.14
CA TRP A 623 3.58 -23.35 13.82
C TRP A 623 4.54 -23.06 14.97
N LYS A 624 4.38 -23.81 16.09
CA LYS A 624 5.22 -23.66 17.29
C LYS A 624 6.52 -24.45 17.22
#